data_9aa5f93e896585c608dd8c3efe4d4dad
#
_entry.id   9aa5f93e896585c608dd8c3efe4d4dad
#
_cell.length_a   1.000
_cell.length_b   1.000
_cell.length_c   1.000
_cell.angle_alpha   90.00
_cell.angle_beta   90.00
_cell.angle_gamma   90.00
#
_symmetry.space_group_name_H-M   'P 1'
#
loop_
_entity.id
_entity.type
_entity.pdbx_description
1 polymer ?
#
loop_
_entity_poly.entity_id
_entity_poly.type
_entity_poly.pdbx_seq_one_letter_code
_entity_poly.pdbx_strand_id
1 'polypeptide(L)'
;MHKFIKKLTNIILLIILFNSFIFLSNIQAKNIINTQLNINNKKEIKMMYQRLESPELGGRLYYIKNMLTGQYLDVQGANASNGTNVWQYKYNGTKAQQWYLNHNEDGTYTIFSQVGSENGYIYALDISNGSSDNCANVQIWYNNNTDAQRFNIVRTTEETYVLFTKCSNYQKAVVLNGPTCEEGRNVDQYTFQGHINEAWILEPANRNIDLGIRYAETNYNKQTFAYPYLINFNGHTANCANFVSQCMLASGIHYDNDWKVYRKNFNYDVPSNVNELNDTWELCQPKTSPWISAKKFGEYWIKKVNIKKFNVNYILNHPTEIYAQNFYKGDVVQIAQNNLGFLGASEHTMFITRYGKYNGIMNFKLTYSSNPTINKNLIQICQEYRNKGQNPYIVFFRM
;
A
#
# COMPACT_ATOMS: atom_id res chain seq x y z
N MET A 1 33.40 32.05 -28.54
CA MET A 1 33.87 31.41 -27.31
C MET A 1 33.31 32.09 -26.05
N HIS A 2 33.41 33.38 -25.88
CA HIS A 2 32.96 34.12 -24.70
C HIS A 2 31.43 34.01 -24.41
N LYS A 3 30.55 34.05 -25.43
CA LYS A 3 29.10 33.88 -25.30
C LYS A 3 28.69 32.45 -24.90
N PHE A 4 29.47 31.44 -25.27
CA PHE A 4 29.20 30.04 -24.93
C PHE A 4 29.56 29.76 -23.44
N ILE A 5 30.68 30.28 -22.98
CA ILE A 5 31.14 30.17 -21.58
C ILE A 5 30.13 30.84 -20.64
N LYS A 6 29.62 32.04 -21.00
CA LYS A 6 28.63 32.78 -20.20
C LYS A 6 27.27 32.01 -20.09
N LYS A 7 26.89 31.30 -21.16
CA LYS A 7 25.67 30.48 -21.17
C LYS A 7 25.83 29.21 -20.33
N LEU A 8 27.03 28.61 -20.37
CA LEU A 8 27.35 27.43 -19.55
C LEU A 8 27.42 27.77 -18.04
N THR A 9 28.01 28.92 -17.70
CA THR A 9 28.07 29.42 -16.31
C THR A 9 26.65 29.70 -15.73
N ASN A 10 25.76 30.25 -16.53
CA ASN A 10 24.39 30.51 -16.12
C ASN A 10 23.59 29.21 -15.92
N ILE A 11 23.82 28.17 -16.74
CA ILE A 11 23.19 26.87 -16.58
C ILE A 11 23.69 26.17 -15.31
N ILE A 12 25.00 26.21 -15.05
CA ILE A 12 25.59 25.65 -13.83
C ILE A 12 25.08 26.37 -12.59
N LEU A 13 24.95 27.70 -12.64
CA LEU A 13 24.40 28.49 -11.54
C LEU A 13 22.91 28.15 -11.30
N LEU A 14 22.13 27.92 -12.34
CA LEU A 14 20.73 27.49 -12.23
C LEU A 14 20.61 26.11 -11.59
N ILE A 15 21.48 25.17 -11.95
CA ILE A 15 21.49 23.81 -11.37
C ILE A 15 21.88 23.86 -9.90
N ILE A 16 22.86 24.71 -9.52
CA ILE A 16 23.26 24.90 -8.12
C ILE A 16 22.13 25.52 -7.30
N LEU A 17 21.44 26.53 -7.86
CA LEU A 17 20.28 27.17 -7.21
C LEU A 17 19.09 26.22 -7.08
N PHE A 18 18.83 25.36 -8.08
CA PHE A 18 17.78 24.37 -8.06
C PHE A 18 18.06 23.26 -7.00
N ASN A 19 19.30 22.79 -6.95
CA ASN A 19 19.72 21.82 -5.93
C ASN A 19 19.71 22.40 -4.50
N SER A 20 20.09 23.67 -4.34
CA SER A 20 19.98 24.36 -3.03
C SER A 20 18.52 24.63 -2.65
N PHE A 21 17.64 24.87 -3.61
CA PHE A 21 16.19 25.04 -3.35
C PHE A 21 15.54 23.71 -2.91
N ILE A 22 15.92 22.57 -3.55
CA ILE A 22 15.49 21.22 -3.13
C ILE A 22 16.04 20.91 -1.75
N PHE A 23 17.29 21.24 -1.46
CA PHE A 23 17.92 21.03 -0.15
C PHE A 23 17.24 21.86 0.94
N LEU A 24 16.92 23.12 0.67
CA LEU A 24 16.19 24.00 1.58
C LEU A 24 14.73 23.58 1.79
N SER A 25 14.04 23.10 0.74
CA SER A 25 12.69 22.59 0.85
C SER A 25 12.66 21.28 1.68
N ASN A 26 13.67 20.43 1.56
CA ASN A 26 13.82 19.25 2.39
C ASN A 26 14.16 19.58 3.86
N ILE A 27 14.91 20.66 4.11
CA ILE A 27 15.19 21.16 5.47
C ILE A 27 13.93 21.82 6.06
N GLN A 28 13.16 22.57 5.29
CA GLN A 28 11.88 23.13 5.75
C GLN A 28 10.84 22.04 6.02
N ALA A 29 10.75 21.02 5.17
CA ALA A 29 9.91 19.83 5.42
C ALA A 29 10.34 19.11 6.70
N LYS A 30 11.65 18.93 6.91
CA LYS A 30 12.22 18.39 8.15
C LYS A 30 11.86 19.24 9.39
N ASN A 31 11.95 20.57 9.28
CA ASN A 31 11.63 21.49 10.38
C ASN A 31 10.12 21.57 10.65
N ILE A 32 9.28 21.46 9.62
CA ILE A 32 7.82 21.43 9.77
C ILE A 32 7.39 20.13 10.43
N ILE A 33 7.99 18.99 10.06
CA ILE A 33 7.75 17.70 10.70
C ILE A 33 8.22 17.76 12.17
N ASN A 34 9.38 18.31 12.45
CA ASN A 34 9.90 18.45 13.81
C ASN A 34 9.11 19.46 14.67
N THR A 35 8.54 20.50 14.08
CA THR A 35 7.75 21.52 14.80
C THR A 35 6.31 21.06 15.03
N GLN A 36 5.73 20.24 14.17
CA GLN A 36 4.39 19.66 14.36
C GLN A 36 4.38 18.47 15.32
N LEU A 37 5.55 17.83 15.56
CA LEU A 37 5.73 16.74 16.52
C LEU A 37 6.11 17.18 17.92
N ASN A 38 6.23 18.50 18.18
CA ASN A 38 6.74 19.00 19.45
C ASN A 38 5.67 19.06 20.56
N ILE A 39 5.86 18.22 21.55
CA ILE A 39 5.61 18.34 23.00
C ILE A 39 4.16 18.28 23.52
N ASN A 40 3.15 18.79 22.86
CA ASN A 40 1.75 18.61 23.30
C ASN A 40 1.13 17.28 22.82
N ASN A 41 1.84 16.55 21.99
CA ASN A 41 1.36 15.40 21.25
C ASN A 41 1.48 14.04 21.95
N LYS A 42 2.17 13.90 23.08
CA LYS A 42 2.27 12.58 23.76
C LYS A 42 0.90 12.05 24.18
N LYS A 43 0.00 12.92 24.58
CA LYS A 43 -1.36 12.54 25.00
C LYS A 43 -2.30 12.37 23.80
N GLU A 44 -2.15 13.19 22.76
CA GLU A 44 -2.89 13.07 21.49
C GLU A 44 -2.38 11.93 20.62
N ILE A 45 -1.07 11.70 20.57
CA ILE A 45 -0.46 10.55 19.95
C ILE A 45 -0.98 9.27 20.62
N LYS A 46 -1.03 9.20 21.95
CA LYS A 46 -1.57 8.05 22.67
C LYS A 46 -3.08 7.85 22.41
N MET A 47 -3.85 8.91 22.19
CA MET A 47 -5.27 8.82 21.81
C MET A 47 -5.48 8.47 20.33
N MET A 48 -4.63 8.95 19.44
CA MET A 48 -4.60 8.48 18.03
C MET A 48 -4.22 7.02 17.92
N TYR A 49 -3.26 6.53 18.70
CA TYR A 49 -2.82 5.15 18.73
C TYR A 49 -3.93 4.17 19.14
N GLN A 50 -4.78 4.54 20.10
CA GLN A 50 -5.93 3.71 20.49
C GLN A 50 -7.05 3.67 19.45
N ARG A 51 -7.13 4.62 18.53
CA ARG A 51 -8.13 4.67 17.45
C ARG A 51 -7.70 3.98 16.17
N LEU A 52 -6.40 3.71 15.99
CA LEU A 52 -5.81 3.17 14.77
C LEU A 52 -5.44 1.68 14.89
N GLU A 53 -5.89 0.98 15.93
CA GLU A 53 -5.82 -0.48 15.98
C GLU A 53 -6.65 -1.03 14.81
N SER A 54 -5.98 -1.31 13.72
CA SER A 54 -6.60 -1.85 12.53
C SER A 54 -6.21 -3.31 12.36
N PRO A 55 -7.16 -4.25 12.49
CA PRO A 55 -6.91 -5.66 12.18
C PRO A 55 -6.57 -5.89 10.70
N GLU A 56 -6.61 -4.86 9.91
CA GLU A 56 -6.51 -4.90 8.44
C GLU A 56 -5.10 -5.21 7.92
N LEU A 57 -4.05 -5.05 8.73
CA LEU A 57 -2.67 -5.40 8.33
C LEU A 57 -2.40 -6.91 8.40
N GLY A 58 -3.15 -7.65 9.21
CA GLY A 58 -2.98 -9.09 9.37
C GLY A 58 -3.35 -9.90 8.12
N GLY A 59 -2.82 -11.13 8.03
CA GLY A 59 -3.12 -12.05 6.95
C GLY A 59 -2.43 -11.74 5.62
N ARG A 60 -1.40 -10.92 5.60
CA ARG A 60 -0.67 -10.50 4.40
C ARG A 60 0.84 -10.54 4.59
N LEU A 61 1.55 -10.77 3.50
CA LEU A 61 3.00 -10.77 3.43
C LEU A 61 3.51 -9.39 2.98
N TYR A 62 4.52 -8.86 3.67
CA TYR A 62 5.08 -7.55 3.43
C TYR A 62 6.60 -7.57 3.28
N TYR A 63 7.12 -6.63 2.49
CA TYR A 63 8.44 -6.05 2.68
C TYR A 63 8.31 -4.86 3.65
N ILE A 64 9.15 -4.78 4.65
CA ILE A 64 9.16 -3.69 5.65
C ILE A 64 10.36 -2.79 5.34
N LYS A 65 10.10 -1.62 4.77
CA LYS A 65 11.11 -0.71 4.23
C LYS A 65 11.30 0.49 5.14
N ASN A 66 12.52 0.81 5.50
CA ASN A 66 12.79 2.00 6.29
C ASN A 66 12.57 3.28 5.47
N MET A 67 11.86 4.25 6.03
CA MET A 67 11.50 5.49 5.34
C MET A 67 12.72 6.39 5.06
N LEU A 68 13.72 6.38 5.96
CA LEU A 68 14.92 7.22 5.83
C LEU A 68 15.86 6.71 4.73
N THR A 69 16.13 5.40 4.72
CA THR A 69 17.19 4.80 3.88
C THR A 69 16.65 4.14 2.61
N GLY A 70 15.36 3.81 2.58
CA GLY A 70 14.77 3.03 1.51
C GLY A 70 15.21 1.56 1.48
N GLN A 71 15.96 1.09 2.48
CA GLN A 71 16.37 -0.29 2.62
C GLN A 71 15.36 -1.10 3.46
N TYR A 72 15.47 -2.41 3.43
CA TYR A 72 14.45 -3.32 3.93
C TYR A 72 14.91 -4.03 5.20
N LEU A 73 13.97 -4.28 6.09
CA LEU A 73 14.15 -5.16 7.24
C LEU A 73 14.49 -6.56 6.74
N ASP A 74 15.62 -7.11 7.15
CA ASP A 74 16.23 -8.30 6.58
C ASP A 74 16.80 -9.19 7.68
N VAL A 75 16.60 -10.51 7.57
CA VAL A 75 17.20 -11.50 8.44
C VAL A 75 18.60 -11.78 7.96
N GLN A 76 19.59 -11.47 8.80
CA GLN A 76 21.00 -11.58 8.47
C GLN A 76 21.37 -12.97 7.92
N GLY A 77 21.88 -12.98 6.68
CA GLY A 77 22.30 -14.19 6.00
C GLY A 77 21.18 -15.19 5.71
N ALA A 78 19.90 -14.78 5.82
CA ALA A 78 18.73 -15.66 5.72
C ALA A 78 18.82 -16.90 6.64
N ASN A 79 19.50 -16.78 7.78
CA ASN A 79 19.73 -17.89 8.70
C ASN A 79 18.49 -18.15 9.57
N ALA A 80 17.90 -19.35 9.43
CA ALA A 80 16.73 -19.78 10.18
C ALA A 80 17.11 -20.37 11.54
N SER A 81 17.57 -19.53 12.48
CA SER A 81 17.90 -19.94 13.84
C SER A 81 17.56 -18.88 14.87
N ASN A 82 17.33 -19.32 16.11
CA ASN A 82 17.09 -18.43 17.23
C ASN A 82 18.25 -17.46 17.45
N GLY A 83 17.95 -16.18 17.65
CA GLY A 83 18.92 -15.13 17.85
C GLY A 83 19.58 -14.61 16.59
N THR A 84 19.12 -15.08 15.39
CA THR A 84 19.64 -14.48 14.16
C THR A 84 19.26 -12.99 14.10
N ASN A 85 20.26 -12.18 13.88
CA ASN A 85 20.14 -10.73 13.87
C ASN A 85 19.21 -10.24 12.75
N VAL A 86 18.50 -9.16 13.02
CA VAL A 86 17.71 -8.42 12.02
C VAL A 86 18.38 -7.07 11.80
N TRP A 87 18.62 -6.76 10.55
CA TRP A 87 19.30 -5.54 10.11
C TRP A 87 18.57 -4.90 8.94
N GLN A 88 19.06 -3.79 8.42
CA GLN A 88 18.62 -3.30 7.11
C GLN A 88 19.53 -3.81 5.99
N TYR A 89 18.94 -4.09 4.83
CA TYR A 89 19.68 -4.46 3.64
C TYR A 89 19.00 -3.93 2.37
N LYS A 90 19.76 -3.74 1.28
CA LYS A 90 19.16 -3.40 -0.02
C LYS A 90 18.15 -4.45 -0.47
N TYR A 91 17.20 -4.07 -1.29
CA TYR A 91 16.22 -4.99 -1.84
C TYR A 91 16.91 -6.15 -2.59
N ASN A 92 16.59 -7.37 -2.21
CA ASN A 92 17.08 -8.58 -2.85
C ASN A 92 15.96 -9.60 -3.17
N GLY A 93 14.71 -9.30 -2.75
CA GLY A 93 13.53 -10.11 -3.03
C GLY A 93 13.49 -11.48 -2.36
N THR A 94 14.44 -11.79 -1.47
CA THR A 94 14.53 -13.10 -0.81
C THR A 94 13.55 -13.23 0.36
N LYS A 95 13.38 -14.45 0.87
CA LYS A 95 12.59 -14.73 2.08
C LYS A 95 13.09 -13.99 3.32
N ALA A 96 14.38 -13.61 3.36
CA ALA A 96 14.96 -12.83 4.45
C ALA A 96 14.29 -11.45 4.65
N GLN A 97 13.69 -10.90 3.59
CA GLN A 97 13.02 -9.59 3.60
C GLN A 97 11.50 -9.69 3.65
N GLN A 98 10.93 -10.89 3.68
CA GLN A 98 9.49 -11.10 3.64
C GLN A 98 8.94 -11.44 5.02
N TRP A 99 7.93 -10.67 5.43
CA TRP A 99 7.34 -10.71 6.76
C TRP A 99 5.83 -10.87 6.69
N TYR A 100 5.32 -11.93 7.32
CA TYR A 100 3.88 -12.17 7.42
C TYR A 100 3.35 -11.56 8.71
N LEU A 101 2.37 -10.68 8.61
CA LEU A 101 1.74 -10.05 9.76
C LEU A 101 0.53 -10.89 10.21
N ASN A 102 0.57 -11.38 11.44
CA ASN A 102 -0.55 -12.02 12.09
C ASN A 102 -1.17 -11.10 13.13
N HIS A 103 -2.45 -10.81 13.00
CA HIS A 103 -3.20 -10.04 14.00
C HIS A 103 -3.61 -10.95 15.15
N ASN A 104 -3.31 -10.54 16.36
CA ASN A 104 -3.59 -11.30 17.57
C ASN A 104 -4.91 -10.84 18.21
N GLU A 105 -5.50 -11.68 19.06
CA GLU A 105 -6.76 -11.38 19.74
C GLU A 105 -6.67 -10.15 20.68
N ASP A 106 -5.47 -9.84 21.17
CA ASP A 106 -5.21 -8.67 22.03
C ASP A 106 -4.99 -7.36 21.23
N GLY A 107 -5.20 -7.37 19.92
CA GLY A 107 -5.01 -6.20 19.05
C GLY A 107 -3.56 -5.97 18.61
N THR A 108 -2.61 -6.74 19.10
CA THR A 108 -1.21 -6.67 18.66
C THR A 108 -0.97 -7.48 17.40
N TYR A 109 0.23 -7.33 16.83
CA TYR A 109 0.71 -8.13 15.72
C TYR A 109 1.90 -8.98 16.12
N THR A 110 1.92 -10.23 15.64
CA THR A 110 3.15 -11.03 15.54
C THR A 110 3.64 -10.92 14.10
N ILE A 111 4.92 -10.61 13.93
CA ILE A 111 5.56 -10.39 12.62
C ILE A 111 6.43 -11.61 12.32
N PHE A 112 5.92 -12.54 11.49
CA PHE A 112 6.62 -13.77 11.18
C PHE A 112 7.57 -13.61 9.99
N SER A 113 8.80 -14.09 10.15
CA SER A 113 9.75 -14.20 9.04
C SER A 113 9.34 -15.31 8.06
N GLN A 114 9.60 -15.09 6.78
CA GLN A 114 9.51 -16.15 5.77
C GLN A 114 10.74 -17.09 5.75
N VAL A 115 11.80 -16.74 6.47
CA VAL A 115 12.96 -17.65 6.63
C VAL A 115 12.52 -18.86 7.44
N GLY A 116 12.70 -20.08 6.88
CA GLY A 116 12.23 -21.33 7.48
C GLY A 116 10.71 -21.58 7.40
N SER A 117 9.97 -20.76 6.64
CA SER A 117 8.51 -20.87 6.52
C SER A 117 7.99 -22.12 5.84
N GLU A 118 8.83 -22.87 5.15
CA GLU A 118 8.53 -24.20 4.57
C GLU A 118 8.07 -25.21 5.64
N ASN A 119 8.41 -24.97 6.90
CA ASN A 119 7.98 -25.75 8.07
C ASN A 119 6.87 -25.05 8.88
N GLY A 120 6.18 -24.05 8.28
CA GLY A 120 5.23 -23.16 8.93
C GLY A 120 5.89 -21.85 9.39
N TYR A 121 5.10 -20.90 9.91
CA TYR A 121 5.63 -19.63 10.45
C TYR A 121 6.16 -19.84 11.86
N ILE A 122 7.42 -20.24 11.97
CA ILE A 122 8.02 -20.64 13.25
C ILE A 122 8.92 -19.59 13.87
N TYR A 123 9.47 -18.64 13.07
CA TYR A 123 10.30 -17.55 13.56
C TYR A 123 9.55 -16.22 13.49
N ALA A 124 9.49 -15.55 14.63
CA ALA A 124 8.91 -14.20 14.74
C ALA A 124 10.00 -13.15 14.95
N LEU A 125 9.74 -11.92 14.52
CA LEU A 125 10.49 -10.74 14.95
C LEU A 125 10.43 -10.66 16.47
N ASP A 126 11.55 -10.45 17.12
CA ASP A 126 11.72 -10.61 18.56
C ASP A 126 12.68 -9.55 19.11
N ILE A 127 12.32 -9.00 20.27
CA ILE A 127 13.23 -8.14 21.03
C ILE A 127 14.07 -9.01 21.96
N SER A 128 15.38 -9.00 21.76
CA SER A 128 16.31 -9.87 22.49
C SER A 128 16.08 -9.82 24.00
N ASN A 129 15.92 -11.01 24.60
CA ASN A 129 15.63 -11.20 26.02
C ASN A 129 14.32 -10.56 26.53
N GLY A 130 13.43 -10.11 25.63
CA GLY A 130 12.24 -9.34 26.01
C GLY A 130 12.58 -8.05 26.76
N SER A 131 13.79 -7.48 26.51
CA SER A 131 14.26 -6.31 27.19
C SER A 131 13.38 -5.10 26.97
N SER A 132 13.16 -4.32 28.01
CA SER A 132 12.50 -3.01 27.92
C SER A 132 13.49 -1.85 27.71
N ASP A 133 14.80 -2.12 27.57
CA ASP A 133 15.86 -1.10 27.49
C ASP A 133 16.02 -0.53 26.07
N ASN A 134 16.61 0.65 25.99
CA ASN A 134 17.11 1.20 24.72
C ASN A 134 18.26 0.34 24.19
N CYS A 135 18.41 0.30 22.87
CA CYS A 135 19.43 -0.48 22.17
C CYS A 135 19.28 -2.00 22.35
N ALA A 136 18.11 -2.48 22.82
CA ALA A 136 17.84 -3.90 22.79
C ALA A 136 17.77 -4.37 21.34
N ASN A 137 18.52 -5.42 21.02
CA ASN A 137 18.67 -5.92 19.67
C ASN A 137 17.36 -6.50 19.13
N VAL A 138 17.09 -6.28 17.85
CA VAL A 138 16.00 -6.93 17.11
C VAL A 138 16.56 -8.17 16.40
N GLN A 139 15.93 -9.29 16.61
CA GLN A 139 16.33 -10.61 16.11
C GLN A 139 15.12 -11.39 15.59
N ILE A 140 15.33 -12.57 15.06
CA ILE A 140 14.27 -13.59 14.94
C ILE A 140 14.44 -14.63 16.03
N TRP A 141 13.32 -15.11 16.55
CA TRP A 141 13.27 -16.17 17.54
C TRP A 141 12.08 -17.08 17.28
N TYR A 142 12.22 -18.37 17.64
CA TYR A 142 11.09 -19.30 17.58
C TYR A 142 9.86 -18.69 18.26
N ASN A 143 8.70 -18.80 17.62
CA ASN A 143 7.47 -18.21 18.16
C ASN A 143 7.10 -18.81 19.51
N ASN A 144 7.18 -18.00 20.55
CA ASN A 144 6.89 -18.38 21.93
C ASN A 144 5.74 -17.58 22.54
N ASN A 145 5.09 -16.72 21.73
CA ASN A 145 3.96 -15.87 22.10
C ASN A 145 4.21 -14.91 23.29
N THR A 146 5.46 -14.57 23.59
CA THR A 146 5.82 -13.59 24.64
C THR A 146 5.64 -12.15 24.14
N ASP A 147 5.66 -11.20 25.07
CA ASP A 147 5.58 -9.77 24.75
C ASP A 147 6.77 -9.25 23.94
N ALA A 148 7.91 -9.98 23.91
CA ALA A 148 9.04 -9.71 23.02
C ALA A 148 8.69 -9.81 21.53
N GLN A 149 7.62 -10.58 21.17
CA GLN A 149 7.18 -10.85 19.82
C GLN A 149 5.84 -10.17 19.49
N ARG A 150 5.38 -9.26 20.34
CA ARG A 150 4.13 -8.54 20.19
C ARG A 150 4.39 -7.07 19.87
N PHE A 151 3.77 -6.60 18.79
CA PHE A 151 3.95 -5.23 18.29
C PHE A 151 2.61 -4.55 18.11
N ASN A 152 2.51 -3.27 18.49
CA ASN A 152 1.43 -2.41 18.06
C ASN A 152 1.92 -1.64 16.83
N ILE A 153 1.30 -1.87 15.67
CA ILE A 153 1.68 -1.24 14.40
C ILE A 153 0.75 -0.07 14.16
N VAL A 154 1.32 1.12 14.23
CA VAL A 154 0.57 2.37 14.19
C VAL A 154 0.88 3.15 12.93
N ARG A 155 -0.17 3.51 12.20
CA ARG A 155 -0.06 4.40 11.04
C ARG A 155 0.11 5.84 11.49
N THR A 156 1.20 6.49 11.09
CA THR A 156 1.53 7.87 11.46
C THR A 156 1.33 8.87 10.34
N THR A 157 1.50 8.43 9.10
CA THR A 157 1.32 9.23 7.89
C THR A 157 0.69 8.38 6.80
N GLU A 158 0.57 8.93 5.59
CA GLU A 158 -0.02 8.28 4.42
C GLU A 158 0.58 6.92 4.09
N GLU A 159 1.89 6.78 4.29
CA GLU A 159 2.66 5.62 3.80
C GLU A 159 3.55 5.00 4.87
N THR A 160 3.54 5.51 6.10
CA THR A 160 4.46 5.06 7.15
C THR A 160 3.76 4.52 8.38
N TYR A 161 4.49 3.63 9.06
CA TYR A 161 4.07 2.97 10.28
C TYR A 161 5.19 2.99 11.30
N VAL A 162 4.83 2.99 12.57
CA VAL A 162 5.75 2.74 13.68
C VAL A 162 5.40 1.40 14.31
N LEU A 163 6.42 0.60 14.58
CA LEU A 163 6.29 -0.73 15.20
C LEU A 163 6.64 -0.60 16.68
N PHE A 164 5.64 -0.35 17.53
CA PHE A 164 5.84 -0.25 18.98
C PHE A 164 5.94 -1.62 19.63
N THR A 165 6.89 -1.80 20.53
CA THR A 165 7.17 -3.07 21.20
C THR A 165 6.34 -3.23 22.48
N LYS A 166 5.66 -4.36 22.64
CA LYS A 166 4.84 -4.62 23.83
C LYS A 166 5.71 -4.84 25.08
N CYS A 167 6.87 -5.48 24.97
CA CYS A 167 7.81 -5.68 26.07
C CYS A 167 8.31 -4.37 26.70
N SER A 168 8.27 -3.24 25.98
CA SER A 168 8.54 -1.90 26.52
C SER A 168 7.28 -1.17 27.00
N ASN A 169 6.14 -1.86 27.10
CA ASN A 169 4.84 -1.26 27.37
C ASN A 169 4.50 -0.14 26.35
N TYR A 170 4.84 -0.37 25.09
CA TYR A 170 4.63 0.56 23.95
C TYR A 170 5.33 1.93 24.08
N GLN A 171 6.39 2.03 24.90
CA GLN A 171 7.17 3.25 25.05
C GLN A 171 8.30 3.33 24.01
N LYS A 172 8.64 2.21 23.40
CA LYS A 172 9.72 2.08 22.43
C LYS A 172 9.25 1.49 21.12
N ALA A 173 10.01 1.75 20.07
CA ALA A 173 9.73 1.29 18.73
C ALA A 173 10.95 0.55 18.14
N VAL A 174 10.68 -0.23 17.10
CA VAL A 174 11.72 -0.80 16.24
C VAL A 174 12.30 0.33 15.40
N VAL A 175 13.59 0.56 15.51
CA VAL A 175 14.28 1.68 14.87
C VAL A 175 15.54 1.22 14.15
N LEU A 176 15.90 1.94 13.09
CA LEU A 176 17.20 1.77 12.47
C LEU A 176 18.26 2.47 13.32
N ASN A 177 19.33 1.75 13.69
CA ASN A 177 20.43 2.29 14.47
C ASN A 177 21.27 3.29 13.65
N GLY A 178 20.99 4.58 13.84
CA GLY A 178 21.66 5.69 13.15
C GLY A 178 21.13 5.96 11.73
N PRO A 179 21.47 7.12 11.15
CA PRO A 179 20.84 7.66 9.95
C PRO A 179 21.62 7.37 8.66
N THR A 180 22.31 6.26 8.52
CA THR A 180 23.09 5.97 7.31
C THR A 180 22.44 4.91 6.42
N CYS A 181 22.75 4.97 5.10
CA CYS A 181 22.26 4.02 4.10
C CYS A 181 23.20 2.80 3.94
N GLU A 182 24.10 2.55 4.86
CA GLU A 182 25.00 1.39 4.81
C GLU A 182 24.23 0.09 4.95
N GLU A 183 24.55 -0.88 4.10
CA GLU A 183 24.00 -2.23 4.20
C GLU A 183 24.48 -2.90 5.51
N GLY A 184 23.61 -3.71 6.11
CA GLY A 184 23.95 -4.41 7.34
C GLY A 184 23.90 -3.57 8.61
N ARG A 185 23.33 -2.37 8.56
CA ARG A 185 23.13 -1.61 9.80
C ARG A 185 22.09 -2.26 10.67
N ASN A 186 22.37 -2.25 11.96
CA ASN A 186 21.53 -2.89 12.95
C ASN A 186 20.17 -2.21 13.10
N VAL A 187 19.20 -3.00 13.51
CA VAL A 187 17.86 -2.55 13.91
C VAL A 187 17.73 -2.86 15.40
N ASP A 188 17.34 -1.84 16.16
CA ASP A 188 17.23 -1.92 17.61
C ASP A 188 15.84 -1.49 18.09
N GLN A 189 15.57 -1.73 19.35
CA GLN A 189 14.49 -1.08 20.08
C GLN A 189 14.99 0.23 20.68
N TYR A 190 14.25 1.34 20.51
CA TYR A 190 14.60 2.62 21.13
C TYR A 190 13.36 3.43 21.53
N THR A 191 13.53 4.33 22.52
CA THR A 191 12.45 5.26 22.92
C THR A 191 12.00 6.07 21.72
N PHE A 192 10.70 5.99 21.40
CA PHE A 192 10.13 6.69 20.26
C PHE A 192 10.28 8.21 20.37
N GLN A 193 10.84 8.83 19.36
CA GLN A 193 11.15 10.26 19.30
C GLN A 193 10.46 10.97 18.11
N GLY A 194 9.82 10.23 17.22
CA GLY A 194 9.21 10.76 15.99
C GLY A 194 10.22 11.02 14.87
N HIS A 195 11.36 10.34 14.89
CA HIS A 195 12.36 10.48 13.85
C HIS A 195 12.04 9.60 12.64
N ILE A 196 12.51 10.01 11.46
CA ILE A 196 12.23 9.31 10.19
C ILE A 196 12.85 7.90 10.12
N ASN A 197 13.91 7.60 10.88
CA ASN A 197 14.50 6.26 10.99
C ASN A 197 13.66 5.29 11.84
N GLU A 198 12.62 5.77 12.53
CA GLU A 198 11.64 5.00 13.29
C GLU A 198 10.40 4.67 12.45
N ALA A 199 10.32 5.22 11.23
CA ALA A 199 9.20 5.08 10.34
C ALA A 199 9.45 4.02 9.27
N TRP A 200 8.47 3.15 9.07
CA TRP A 200 8.53 2.02 8.14
C TRP A 200 7.39 2.07 7.13
N ILE A 201 7.67 1.66 5.91
CA ILE A 201 6.69 1.46 4.84
C ILE A 201 6.41 -0.03 4.73
N LEU A 202 5.14 -0.43 4.75
CA LEU A 202 4.72 -1.81 4.54
C LEU A 202 4.32 -2.00 3.08
N GLU A 203 5.17 -2.64 2.29
CA GLU A 203 4.94 -2.94 0.87
C GLU A 203 4.47 -4.39 0.75
N PRO A 204 3.25 -4.68 0.22
CA PRO A 204 2.84 -6.07 0.00
C PRO A 204 3.84 -6.84 -0.84
N ALA A 205 4.33 -7.97 -0.33
CA ALA A 205 5.44 -8.72 -0.94
C ALA A 205 5.00 -9.67 -2.08
N ASN A 206 3.70 -9.90 -2.24
CA ASN A 206 3.14 -10.78 -3.26
C ASN A 206 2.90 -10.09 -4.60
N ARG A 207 3.17 -8.78 -4.71
CA ARG A 207 2.92 -8.00 -5.93
C ARG A 207 3.78 -6.73 -5.99
N ASN A 208 4.01 -6.22 -7.20
CA ASN A 208 4.68 -4.94 -7.42
C ASN A 208 3.65 -3.83 -7.65
N ILE A 209 3.25 -3.17 -6.59
CA ILE A 209 2.22 -2.12 -6.61
C ILE A 209 2.62 -0.94 -7.50
N ASP A 210 3.88 -0.55 -7.52
CA ASP A 210 4.36 0.59 -8.32
C ASP A 210 4.20 0.34 -9.83
N LEU A 211 4.35 -0.89 -10.28
CA LEU A 211 4.05 -1.24 -11.69
C LEU A 211 2.56 -1.09 -11.99
N GLY A 212 1.69 -1.55 -11.10
CA GLY A 212 0.24 -1.37 -11.26
C GLY A 212 -0.18 0.10 -11.26
N ILE A 213 0.39 0.91 -10.38
CA ILE A 213 0.13 2.35 -10.31
C ILE A 213 0.64 3.05 -11.58
N ARG A 214 1.87 2.76 -12.00
CA ARG A 214 2.43 3.30 -13.24
C ARG A 214 1.57 2.94 -14.43
N TYR A 215 1.12 1.69 -14.51
CA TYR A 215 0.19 1.25 -15.55
C TYR A 215 -1.10 2.07 -15.52
N ALA A 216 -1.71 2.24 -14.35
CA ALA A 216 -2.93 3.01 -14.18
C ALA A 216 -2.76 4.48 -14.62
N GLU A 217 -1.73 5.15 -14.15
CA GLU A 217 -1.47 6.57 -14.45
C GLU A 217 -1.09 6.81 -15.91
N THR A 218 -0.50 5.82 -16.59
CA THR A 218 -0.12 5.91 -18.01
C THR A 218 -1.29 5.60 -18.96
N ASN A 219 -2.24 4.76 -18.52
CA ASN A 219 -3.24 4.19 -19.42
C ASN A 219 -4.70 4.59 -19.12
N TYR A 220 -4.98 5.38 -18.08
CA TYR A 220 -6.34 5.75 -17.67
C TYR A 220 -7.18 6.41 -18.76
N ASN A 221 -6.54 7.16 -19.67
CA ASN A 221 -7.18 7.91 -20.76
C ASN A 221 -7.02 7.24 -22.14
N LYS A 222 -6.38 6.09 -22.22
CA LYS A 222 -6.25 5.37 -23.48
C LYS A 222 -7.52 4.57 -23.73
N GLN A 223 -8.29 4.99 -24.71
CA GLN A 223 -9.52 4.29 -25.14
C GLN A 223 -9.23 2.98 -25.87
N THR A 224 -8.02 2.83 -26.39
CA THR A 224 -7.52 1.65 -27.09
C THR A 224 -6.84 0.69 -26.13
N PHE A 225 -7.55 0.26 -25.10
CA PHE A 225 -7.20 -1.01 -24.52
C PHE A 225 -7.41 -2.09 -25.57
N ALA A 226 -6.69 -3.17 -25.45
CA ALA A 226 -6.73 -4.34 -26.28
C ALA A 226 -8.11 -4.95 -26.55
N TYR A 227 -9.18 -4.26 -26.19
CA TYR A 227 -10.55 -4.68 -26.38
C TYR A 227 -11.45 -3.56 -26.87
N PRO A 228 -11.34 -3.19 -28.17
CA PRO A 228 -12.34 -2.29 -28.77
C PRO A 228 -13.76 -2.87 -28.72
N TYR A 229 -13.89 -4.17 -28.43
CA TYR A 229 -15.18 -4.91 -28.39
C TYR A 229 -15.86 -4.92 -27.04
N LEU A 230 -15.31 -4.32 -26.00
CA LEU A 230 -16.07 -3.97 -24.79
C LEU A 230 -17.00 -2.77 -25.04
N ILE A 231 -17.13 -2.42 -26.29
CA ILE A 231 -18.19 -1.53 -26.74
C ILE A 231 -19.50 -2.26 -26.49
N ASN A 232 -20.10 -1.99 -25.30
CA ASN A 232 -21.45 -1.56 -25.37
C ASN A 232 -22.57 -2.57 -25.47
N PHE A 233 -23.23 -2.70 -24.39
CA PHE A 233 -24.67 -2.84 -24.40
C PHE A 233 -25.28 -1.44 -24.26
N ASN A 234 -25.92 -0.90 -25.27
CA ASN A 234 -26.64 0.39 -25.33
C ASN A 234 -25.79 1.68 -25.40
N GLY A 235 -24.63 1.70 -26.08
CA GLY A 235 -23.94 2.96 -26.35
C GLY A 235 -23.02 3.46 -25.20
N HIS A 236 -22.88 2.71 -24.10
CA HIS A 236 -22.00 3.08 -23.00
C HIS A 236 -20.73 2.22 -22.93
N THR A 237 -19.57 2.83 -22.96
CA THR A 237 -18.28 2.15 -22.83
C THR A 237 -18.01 1.80 -21.37
N ALA A 238 -18.33 0.58 -20.94
CA ALA A 238 -18.06 0.09 -19.60
C ALA A 238 -16.68 -0.59 -19.55
N ASN A 239 -15.60 0.18 -19.40
CA ASN A 239 -14.24 -0.34 -19.39
C ASN A 239 -13.59 -0.35 -17.99
N CYS A 240 -14.30 0.02 -16.94
CA CYS A 240 -13.72 0.25 -15.63
C CYS A 240 -13.12 -1.02 -15.00
N ALA A 241 -13.83 -2.15 -15.04
CA ALA A 241 -13.35 -3.40 -14.47
C ALA A 241 -12.19 -3.99 -15.29
N ASN A 242 -12.26 -3.92 -16.64
CA ASN A 242 -11.15 -4.31 -17.50
C ASN A 242 -9.89 -3.50 -17.22
N PHE A 243 -10.00 -2.18 -17.11
CA PHE A 243 -8.87 -1.30 -16.75
C PHE A 243 -8.25 -1.69 -15.41
N VAL A 244 -9.06 -1.86 -14.37
CA VAL A 244 -8.57 -2.24 -13.04
C VAL A 244 -7.95 -3.62 -13.07
N SER A 245 -8.54 -4.59 -13.79
CA SER A 245 -7.97 -5.93 -13.97
C SER A 245 -6.59 -5.87 -14.61
N GLN A 246 -6.38 -5.00 -15.60
CA GLN A 246 -5.06 -4.77 -16.20
C GLN A 246 -4.07 -4.14 -15.21
N CYS A 247 -4.51 -3.16 -14.40
CA CYS A 247 -3.67 -2.59 -13.34
C CYS A 247 -3.25 -3.65 -12.30
N MET A 248 -4.16 -4.55 -11.96
CA MET A 248 -3.90 -5.66 -11.04
C MET A 248 -2.90 -6.66 -11.63
N LEU A 249 -3.07 -7.05 -12.90
CA LEU A 249 -2.11 -7.90 -13.62
C LEU A 249 -0.73 -7.24 -13.70
N ALA A 250 -0.69 -5.94 -14.02
CA ALA A 250 0.56 -5.17 -14.02
C ALA A 250 1.24 -5.14 -12.66
N SER A 251 0.47 -5.19 -11.57
CA SER A 251 1.00 -5.28 -10.20
C SER A 251 1.43 -6.68 -9.79
N GLY A 252 1.28 -7.69 -10.66
CA GLY A 252 1.67 -9.08 -10.39
C GLY A 252 0.57 -9.95 -9.78
N ILE A 253 -0.68 -9.49 -9.75
CA ILE A 253 -1.80 -10.36 -9.40
C ILE A 253 -2.06 -11.27 -10.58
N HIS A 254 -1.82 -12.56 -10.40
CA HIS A 254 -1.97 -13.54 -11.46
C HIS A 254 -3.45 -13.88 -11.71
N TYR A 255 -3.79 -14.05 -12.99
CA TYR A 255 -5.09 -14.57 -13.40
C TYR A 255 -5.26 -16.04 -12.98
N ASP A 256 -6.50 -16.48 -12.95
CA ASP A 256 -6.88 -17.87 -12.73
C ASP A 256 -7.92 -18.32 -13.75
N ASN A 257 -8.58 -19.45 -13.52
CA ASN A 257 -9.54 -20.00 -14.46
C ASN A 257 -10.77 -19.11 -14.70
N ASP A 258 -11.18 -18.31 -13.73
CA ASP A 258 -12.39 -17.48 -13.79
C ASP A 258 -12.08 -16.02 -14.11
N TRP A 259 -10.99 -15.47 -13.56
CA TRP A 259 -10.55 -14.10 -13.76
C TRP A 259 -9.36 -14.06 -14.70
N LYS A 260 -9.62 -14.02 -15.99
CA LYS A 260 -8.61 -14.02 -17.06
C LYS A 260 -9.11 -13.44 -18.36
N VAL A 261 -8.17 -13.23 -19.27
CA VAL A 261 -8.39 -12.99 -20.69
C VAL A 261 -7.61 -14.01 -21.51
N TYR A 262 -7.98 -14.24 -22.75
CA TYR A 262 -7.25 -15.12 -23.64
C TYR A 262 -7.25 -14.62 -25.07
N ARG A 263 -6.29 -15.09 -25.86
CA ARG A 263 -6.16 -14.80 -27.28
C ARG A 263 -6.80 -15.90 -28.11
N LYS A 264 -8.01 -15.66 -28.59
CA LYS A 264 -8.81 -16.67 -29.29
C LYS A 264 -8.11 -17.26 -30.52
N ASN A 265 -7.42 -16.42 -31.29
CA ASN A 265 -6.76 -16.81 -32.54
C ASN A 265 -5.39 -17.51 -32.33
N PHE A 266 -4.95 -17.72 -31.10
CA PHE A 266 -3.69 -18.32 -30.72
C PHE A 266 -3.88 -19.42 -29.66
N ASN A 267 -4.70 -20.42 -29.97
CA ASN A 267 -4.96 -21.55 -29.07
C ASN A 267 -5.42 -21.18 -27.65
N TYR A 268 -6.14 -20.06 -27.51
CA TYR A 268 -6.60 -19.58 -26.22
C TYR A 268 -5.50 -19.29 -25.20
N ASP A 269 -4.33 -18.91 -25.69
CA ASP A 269 -3.24 -18.42 -24.87
C ASP A 269 -3.66 -17.34 -23.91
N VAL A 270 -3.06 -17.25 -22.73
CA VAL A 270 -3.26 -16.19 -21.75
C VAL A 270 -2.02 -15.33 -21.64
N PRO A 271 -2.13 -13.99 -21.41
CA PRO A 271 -0.95 -13.15 -21.32
C PRO A 271 -0.11 -13.52 -20.09
N SER A 272 1.20 -13.58 -20.23
CA SER A 272 2.10 -13.73 -19.10
C SER A 272 2.26 -12.41 -18.32
N ASN A 273 2.01 -11.30 -18.99
CA ASN A 273 2.05 -9.96 -18.40
C ASN A 273 1.18 -8.98 -19.18
N VAL A 274 0.97 -7.78 -18.62
CA VAL A 274 0.09 -6.76 -19.19
C VAL A 274 0.56 -6.19 -20.53
N ASN A 275 1.86 -6.26 -20.85
CA ASN A 275 2.41 -5.73 -22.11
C ASN A 275 2.09 -6.61 -23.32
N GLU A 276 1.68 -7.85 -23.09
CA GLU A 276 1.23 -8.77 -24.15
C GLU A 276 -0.21 -8.52 -24.56
N LEU A 277 -0.97 -7.73 -23.80
CA LEU A 277 -2.33 -7.34 -24.17
C LEU A 277 -2.31 -6.41 -25.39
N ASN A 278 -3.07 -6.74 -26.40
CA ASN A 278 -3.26 -5.97 -27.61
C ASN A 278 -4.62 -6.28 -28.25
N ASP A 279 -4.90 -5.71 -29.42
CA ASP A 279 -6.16 -5.83 -30.15
C ASP A 279 -6.50 -7.25 -30.68
N THR A 280 -5.53 -8.18 -30.60
CA THR A 280 -5.77 -9.59 -30.99
C THR A 280 -6.32 -10.46 -29.87
N TRP A 281 -6.39 -9.95 -28.63
CA TRP A 281 -6.92 -10.67 -27.49
C TRP A 281 -8.46 -10.63 -27.47
N GLU A 282 -9.08 -11.72 -27.08
CA GLU A 282 -10.52 -11.80 -26.84
C GLU A 282 -10.79 -12.22 -25.39
N LEU A 283 -11.90 -11.73 -24.85
CA LEU A 283 -12.33 -12.05 -23.50
C LEU A 283 -13.11 -13.36 -23.45
N CYS A 284 -12.86 -14.16 -22.42
CA CYS A 284 -13.73 -15.28 -22.08
C CYS A 284 -15.09 -14.75 -21.65
N GLN A 285 -16.15 -15.01 -22.41
CA GLN A 285 -17.52 -14.65 -22.08
C GLN A 285 -17.66 -13.17 -21.66
N PRO A 286 -17.56 -12.21 -22.59
CA PRO A 286 -17.46 -10.77 -22.28
C PRO A 286 -18.54 -10.24 -21.32
N LYS A 287 -19.76 -10.77 -21.36
CA LYS A 287 -20.88 -10.32 -20.52
C LYS A 287 -20.83 -10.81 -19.08
N THR A 288 -20.07 -11.87 -18.81
CA THR A 288 -20.09 -12.57 -17.53
C THR A 288 -18.72 -12.70 -16.87
N SER A 289 -17.66 -12.31 -17.57
CA SER A 289 -16.30 -12.40 -17.08
C SER A 289 -16.05 -11.44 -15.90
N PRO A 290 -15.47 -11.92 -14.80
CA PRO A 290 -14.99 -11.05 -13.71
C PRO A 290 -13.93 -10.05 -14.15
N TRP A 291 -13.25 -10.29 -15.26
CA TRP A 291 -12.22 -9.37 -15.77
C TRP A 291 -12.83 -8.05 -16.28
N ILE A 292 -14.00 -8.09 -16.91
CA ILE A 292 -14.59 -6.92 -17.62
C ILE A 292 -15.84 -6.36 -16.98
N SER A 293 -16.64 -7.19 -16.33
CA SER A 293 -17.91 -6.76 -15.75
C SER A 293 -17.69 -6.30 -14.31
N ALA A 294 -18.01 -5.04 -14.01
CA ALA A 294 -17.89 -4.50 -12.65
C ALA A 294 -18.71 -5.35 -11.63
N LYS A 295 -19.91 -5.79 -12.01
CA LYS A 295 -20.73 -6.68 -11.17
C LYS A 295 -20.01 -8.01 -10.93
N LYS A 296 -19.55 -8.67 -11.98
CA LYS A 296 -18.87 -9.98 -11.86
C LYS A 296 -17.52 -9.87 -11.17
N PHE A 297 -16.79 -8.78 -11.36
CA PHE A 297 -15.58 -8.46 -10.62
C PHE A 297 -15.86 -8.46 -9.10
N GLY A 298 -16.87 -7.73 -8.67
CA GLY A 298 -17.25 -7.70 -7.26
C GLY A 298 -17.67 -9.07 -6.73
N GLU A 299 -18.55 -9.80 -7.45
CA GLU A 299 -19.02 -11.15 -7.08
C GLU A 299 -17.88 -12.17 -6.96
N TYR A 300 -16.83 -12.00 -7.76
CA TYR A 300 -15.64 -12.86 -7.75
C TYR A 300 -14.69 -12.53 -6.59
N TRP A 301 -14.30 -11.24 -6.48
CA TRP A 301 -13.27 -10.82 -5.53
C TRP A 301 -13.76 -10.81 -4.08
N ILE A 302 -15.06 -10.59 -3.81
CA ILE A 302 -15.62 -10.67 -2.45
C ILE A 302 -15.39 -12.04 -1.77
N LYS A 303 -15.22 -13.10 -2.58
CA LYS A 303 -14.98 -14.45 -2.08
C LYS A 303 -13.49 -14.75 -1.83
N LYS A 304 -12.60 -13.86 -2.29
CA LYS A 304 -11.14 -14.09 -2.32
C LYS A 304 -10.34 -13.12 -1.45
N VAL A 305 -10.91 -11.94 -1.18
CA VAL A 305 -10.20 -10.90 -0.43
C VAL A 305 -11.09 -10.28 0.64
N ASN A 306 -10.47 -9.67 1.63
CA ASN A 306 -11.19 -8.92 2.66
C ASN A 306 -11.81 -7.66 2.05
N ILE A 307 -13.04 -7.36 2.43
CA ILE A 307 -13.74 -6.16 2.00
C ILE A 307 -14.21 -5.32 3.18
N LYS A 308 -14.32 -4.02 2.94
CA LYS A 308 -15.08 -3.08 3.78
C LYS A 308 -16.08 -2.32 2.91
N LYS A 309 -17.18 -1.93 3.52
CA LYS A 309 -18.29 -1.31 2.82
C LYS A 309 -18.87 -0.17 3.64
N PHE A 310 -18.92 1.02 3.04
CA PHE A 310 -19.44 2.23 3.66
C PHE A 310 -20.33 2.97 2.67
N ASN A 311 -21.42 3.57 3.10
CA ASN A 311 -22.18 4.45 2.22
C ASN A 311 -21.53 5.84 2.13
N VAL A 312 -21.87 6.58 1.10
CA VAL A 312 -21.31 7.91 0.81
C VAL A 312 -21.45 8.87 1.98
N ASN A 313 -22.62 8.89 2.63
CA ASN A 313 -22.84 9.79 3.78
C ASN A 313 -21.95 9.43 4.96
N TYR A 314 -21.75 8.14 5.23
CA TYR A 314 -20.83 7.70 6.28
C TYR A 314 -19.40 8.15 6.01
N ILE A 315 -18.90 7.95 4.78
CA ILE A 315 -17.55 8.38 4.38
C ILE A 315 -17.36 9.89 4.56
N LEU A 316 -18.36 10.69 4.15
CA LEU A 316 -18.28 12.14 4.26
C LEU A 316 -18.33 12.66 5.70
N ASN A 317 -18.99 11.93 6.60
CA ASN A 317 -19.08 12.27 8.02
C ASN A 317 -17.90 11.74 8.84
N HIS A 318 -17.22 10.68 8.36
CA HIS A 318 -16.14 10.00 9.08
C HIS A 318 -14.89 9.79 8.19
N PRO A 319 -14.41 10.81 7.47
CA PRO A 319 -13.37 10.63 6.45
C PRO A 319 -12.03 10.16 7.05
N THR A 320 -11.69 10.61 8.26
CA THR A 320 -10.47 10.20 8.96
C THR A 320 -10.53 8.72 9.37
N GLU A 321 -11.70 8.26 9.81
CA GLU A 321 -11.91 6.84 10.14
C GLU A 321 -11.77 5.94 8.92
N ILE A 322 -12.34 6.37 7.77
CA ILE A 322 -12.21 5.63 6.51
C ILE A 322 -10.75 5.53 6.07
N TYR A 323 -10.01 6.65 6.17
CA TYR A 323 -8.60 6.62 5.85
C TYR A 323 -7.80 5.71 6.80
N ALA A 324 -8.19 5.65 8.07
CA ALA A 324 -7.57 4.79 9.08
C ALA A 324 -7.83 3.28 8.88
N GLN A 325 -8.73 2.87 7.98
CA GLN A 325 -8.95 1.46 7.65
C GLN A 325 -7.75 0.78 6.94
N ASN A 326 -6.66 1.50 6.71
CA ASN A 326 -5.41 0.97 6.14
C ASN A 326 -5.57 0.25 4.79
N PHE A 327 -6.47 0.74 3.94
CA PHE A 327 -6.41 0.37 2.54
C PHE A 327 -5.14 0.91 1.90
N TYR A 328 -4.58 0.14 0.99
CA TYR A 328 -3.27 0.43 0.44
C TYR A 328 -3.39 0.87 -1.03
N LYS A 329 -2.35 1.55 -1.51
CA LYS A 329 -2.19 1.77 -2.96
C LYS A 329 -2.21 0.40 -3.65
N GLY A 330 -2.88 0.32 -4.79
CA GLY A 330 -3.09 -0.96 -5.48
C GLY A 330 -4.32 -1.76 -5.02
N ASP A 331 -4.99 -1.34 -3.97
CA ASP A 331 -6.31 -1.89 -3.61
C ASP A 331 -7.40 -1.32 -4.55
N VAL A 332 -8.54 -2.00 -4.60
CA VAL A 332 -9.62 -1.68 -5.52
C VAL A 332 -10.82 -1.12 -4.78
N VAL A 333 -11.49 -0.17 -5.42
CA VAL A 333 -12.72 0.43 -4.91
C VAL A 333 -13.83 0.28 -5.94
N GLN A 334 -15.02 -0.13 -5.50
CA GLN A 334 -16.23 -0.15 -6.34
C GLN A 334 -17.33 0.72 -5.74
N ILE A 335 -18.16 1.27 -6.64
CA ILE A 335 -19.40 1.94 -6.29
C ILE A 335 -20.55 0.99 -6.56
N ALA A 336 -21.38 0.72 -5.55
CA ALA A 336 -22.52 -0.17 -5.61
C ALA A 336 -23.82 0.52 -5.19
N GLN A 337 -24.87 0.48 -6.02
CA GLN A 337 -26.08 1.27 -5.85
C GLN A 337 -26.99 0.81 -4.70
N ASN A 338 -26.91 -0.41 -4.23
CA ASN A 338 -27.83 -0.90 -3.20
C ASN A 338 -27.16 -1.65 -2.06
N ASN A 339 -27.93 -1.86 -1.01
CA ASN A 339 -27.47 -2.49 0.22
C ASN A 339 -27.16 -4.00 0.08
N LEU A 340 -27.69 -4.65 -0.94
CA LEU A 340 -27.43 -6.06 -1.26
C LEU A 340 -26.07 -6.27 -1.93
N GLY A 341 -25.27 -5.19 -2.04
CA GLY A 341 -23.90 -5.22 -2.52
C GLY A 341 -23.83 -5.62 -3.99
N PHE A 342 -23.19 -6.74 -4.26
CA PHE A 342 -22.91 -7.20 -5.60
C PHE A 342 -24.11 -7.79 -6.34
N LEU A 343 -25.26 -7.92 -5.72
CA LEU A 343 -26.52 -8.30 -6.38
C LEU A 343 -27.19 -7.13 -7.11
N GLY A 344 -26.73 -5.89 -6.85
CA GLY A 344 -27.16 -4.70 -7.57
C GLY A 344 -26.21 -4.30 -8.70
N ALA A 345 -26.52 -3.19 -9.37
CA ALA A 345 -25.62 -2.62 -10.38
C ALA A 345 -24.38 -2.04 -9.70
N SER A 346 -23.23 -2.69 -9.84
CA SER A 346 -21.94 -2.06 -9.56
C SER A 346 -21.65 -1.09 -10.71
N GLU A 347 -21.61 0.20 -10.41
CA GLU A 347 -21.52 1.23 -11.45
C GLU A 347 -20.09 1.46 -11.92
N HIS A 348 -19.13 1.31 -11.00
CA HIS A 348 -17.77 1.75 -11.29
C HIS A 348 -16.71 1.00 -10.48
N THR A 349 -15.62 0.62 -11.14
CA THR A 349 -14.45 0.00 -10.53
C THR A 349 -13.25 0.93 -10.69
N MET A 350 -12.53 1.18 -9.62
CA MET A 350 -11.45 2.16 -9.51
C MET A 350 -10.25 1.57 -8.80
N PHE A 351 -9.07 2.09 -9.09
CA PHE A 351 -7.81 1.64 -8.52
C PHE A 351 -7.24 2.71 -7.60
N ILE A 352 -6.83 2.36 -6.38
CA ILE A 352 -6.16 3.30 -5.45
C ILE A 352 -4.74 3.50 -5.95
N THR A 353 -4.44 4.71 -6.41
CA THR A 353 -3.12 5.03 -6.97
C THR A 353 -2.27 5.84 -6.01
N ARG A 354 -2.87 6.74 -5.24
CA ARG A 354 -2.15 7.62 -4.31
C ARG A 354 -2.96 7.90 -3.06
N TYR A 355 -2.30 8.52 -2.13
CA TYR A 355 -2.94 9.23 -1.01
C TYR A 355 -2.82 10.75 -1.21
N GLY A 356 -3.61 11.52 -0.49
CA GLY A 356 -3.46 12.97 -0.49
C GLY A 356 -4.58 13.70 0.22
N LYS A 357 -4.30 14.94 0.57
CA LYS A 357 -5.27 15.79 1.27
C LYS A 357 -6.32 16.36 0.31
N TYR A 358 -7.54 16.41 0.80
CA TYR A 358 -8.62 17.18 0.22
C TYR A 358 -9.28 18.03 1.33
N ASN A 359 -9.26 19.35 1.22
CA ASN A 359 -9.68 20.27 2.27
C ASN A 359 -9.03 19.96 3.63
N GLY A 360 -7.72 19.69 3.62
CA GLY A 360 -6.93 19.37 4.83
C GLY A 360 -7.04 17.94 5.33
N ILE A 361 -7.99 17.14 4.84
CA ILE A 361 -8.26 15.77 5.28
C ILE A 361 -7.56 14.78 4.35
N MET A 362 -6.75 13.88 4.95
CA MET A 362 -6.13 12.78 4.23
C MET A 362 -7.15 11.80 3.71
N ASN A 363 -7.01 11.36 2.46
CA ASN A 363 -7.83 10.31 1.88
C ASN A 363 -7.19 9.66 0.64
N PHE A 364 -7.88 8.68 0.07
CA PHE A 364 -7.44 7.94 -1.10
C PHE A 364 -7.64 8.73 -2.38
N LYS A 365 -6.69 8.60 -3.32
CA LYS A 365 -6.82 9.07 -4.69
C LYS A 365 -7.01 7.88 -5.62
N LEU A 366 -8.00 7.98 -6.48
CA LEU A 366 -8.49 6.92 -7.34
C LEU A 366 -8.27 7.27 -8.81
N THR A 367 -7.85 6.27 -9.59
CA THR A 367 -7.68 6.37 -11.04
C THR A 367 -8.59 5.35 -11.72
N TYR A 368 -9.27 5.75 -12.80
CA TYR A 368 -10.23 4.92 -13.54
C TYR A 368 -10.42 5.39 -14.98
N SER A 369 -10.95 4.52 -15.85
CA SER A 369 -10.97 4.73 -17.30
C SER A 369 -12.32 5.04 -17.93
N SER A 370 -13.45 4.55 -17.41
CA SER A 370 -14.79 4.72 -18.06
C SER A 370 -15.26 6.17 -18.17
N ASN A 371 -14.68 7.04 -17.39
CA ASN A 371 -14.76 8.48 -17.47
C ASN A 371 -13.37 8.95 -17.09
N PRO A 372 -12.42 8.99 -18.04
CA PRO A 372 -11.01 9.01 -17.77
C PRO A 372 -10.62 10.00 -16.68
N THR A 373 -10.15 9.48 -15.56
CA THR A 373 -9.84 10.28 -14.38
C THR A 373 -8.60 9.76 -13.69
N ILE A 374 -7.68 10.65 -13.36
CA ILE A 374 -6.44 10.34 -12.66
C ILE A 374 -6.43 10.99 -11.27
N ASN A 375 -6.08 10.21 -10.27
CA ASN A 375 -5.79 10.71 -8.91
C ASN A 375 -6.89 11.58 -8.28
N LYS A 376 -8.17 11.28 -8.54
CA LYS A 376 -9.31 12.00 -7.94
C LYS A 376 -9.55 11.55 -6.51
N ASN A 377 -9.79 12.50 -5.63
CA ASN A 377 -10.04 12.20 -4.23
C ASN A 377 -11.36 11.45 -4.01
N LEU A 378 -11.36 10.44 -3.17
CA LEU A 378 -12.55 9.69 -2.77
C LEU A 378 -13.61 10.62 -2.14
N ILE A 379 -13.21 11.53 -1.27
CA ILE A 379 -14.14 12.52 -0.65
C ILE A 379 -14.84 13.33 -1.74
N GLN A 380 -14.12 13.78 -2.75
CA GLN A 380 -14.69 14.54 -3.87
C GLN A 380 -15.70 13.68 -4.67
N ILE A 381 -15.38 12.43 -4.93
CA ILE A 381 -16.31 11.49 -5.58
C ILE A 381 -17.58 11.33 -4.73
N CYS A 382 -17.45 11.13 -3.43
CA CYS A 382 -18.57 11.02 -2.51
C CYS A 382 -19.44 12.28 -2.49
N GLN A 383 -18.83 13.47 -2.53
CA GLN A 383 -19.57 14.75 -2.59
C GLN A 383 -20.39 14.89 -3.88
N GLU A 384 -19.85 14.42 -5.02
CA GLU A 384 -20.57 14.44 -6.30
C GLU A 384 -21.83 13.55 -6.27
N TYR A 385 -21.74 12.36 -5.63
CA TYR A 385 -22.91 11.51 -5.42
C TYR A 385 -23.93 12.16 -4.49
N ARG A 386 -23.49 12.70 -3.35
CA ARG A 386 -24.38 13.38 -2.42
C ARG A 386 -25.08 14.59 -3.06
N ASN A 387 -24.39 15.36 -3.88
CA ASN A 387 -24.96 16.53 -4.58
C ASN A 387 -26.05 16.12 -5.61
N LYS A 388 -26.02 14.88 -6.09
CA LYS A 388 -27.06 14.28 -6.93
C LYS A 388 -28.20 13.64 -6.12
N GLY A 389 -28.20 13.78 -4.79
CA GLY A 389 -29.18 13.13 -3.91
C GLY A 389 -28.98 11.61 -3.79
N GLN A 390 -27.81 11.09 -4.15
CA GLN A 390 -27.50 9.67 -4.15
C GLN A 390 -26.60 9.29 -2.97
N ASN A 391 -26.82 8.09 -2.41
CA ASN A 391 -26.05 7.57 -1.29
C ASN A 391 -25.63 6.11 -1.54
N PRO A 392 -24.89 5.82 -2.63
CA PRO A 392 -24.42 4.46 -2.92
C PRO A 392 -23.45 3.97 -1.86
N TYR A 393 -23.15 2.67 -1.90
CA TYR A 393 -22.07 2.07 -1.13
C TYR A 393 -20.75 2.16 -1.90
N ILE A 394 -19.72 2.48 -1.18
CA ILE A 394 -18.34 2.38 -1.60
C ILE A 394 -17.78 1.10 -0.98
N VAL A 395 -17.34 0.18 -1.82
CA VAL A 395 -16.81 -1.13 -1.43
C VAL A 395 -15.32 -1.15 -1.71
N PHE A 396 -14.54 -1.37 -0.68
CA PHE A 396 -13.09 -1.51 -0.76
C PHE A 396 -12.72 -2.98 -0.78
N PHE A 397 -11.87 -3.36 -1.69
CA PHE A 397 -11.27 -4.69 -1.82
C PHE A 397 -9.80 -4.59 -1.46
N ARG A 398 -9.39 -5.32 -0.48
CA ARG A 398 -8.00 -5.41 -0.06
C ARG A 398 -7.28 -6.49 -0.87
N MET A 399 -6.68 -6.06 -1.99
CA MET A 399 -6.05 -6.92 -3.00
C MET A 399 -4.72 -7.52 -2.51
#